data_60b817c564b9fcc3e1041625a1de0bc2
#
_entry.id   60b817c564b9fcc3e1041625a1de0bc2
#
_cell.length_a   1.000
_cell.length_b   1.000
_cell.length_c   1.000
_cell.angle_alpha   90.00
_cell.angle_beta   90.00
_cell.angle_gamma   90.00
#
_symmetry.space_group_name_H-M   'P 1'
#
loop_
_entity.id
_entity.type
_entity.pdbx_description
1 polymer ?
#
loop_
_entity_poly.entity_id
_entity_poly.type
_entity_poly.pdbx_seq_one_letter_code
_entity_poly.pdbx_strand_id
1 'polypeptide(L)'
;AQGKQMNLRAYGVEKTGATVRLAKMNLVLNNVRGTIIHANSYYRDPYDSFGNFDYVMANPPFNVDGVELDQVKDQPRFNTYGVPQNKTKNKKKDAKETVPNGNYLWINQFATALNDTGRAALVMANSASDAGNSEKDIRIKLIESGIISQMVTLPSNMFTSVTLPATLW
;
A
#
# COMPACT_ATOMS: atom_id res chain seq x y z
N ALA A 1 -7.56 -8.92 -31.81
CA ALA A 1 -6.98 -9.93 -30.92
C ALA A 1 -8.03 -10.26 -29.86
N GLN A 2 -8.64 -11.45 -29.95
CA GLN A 2 -9.51 -11.96 -28.89
C GLN A 2 -8.62 -12.22 -27.68
N GLY A 3 -8.71 -11.35 -26.68
CA GLY A 3 -7.99 -11.53 -25.43
C GLY A 3 -8.40 -12.88 -24.81
N LYS A 4 -7.43 -13.75 -24.58
CA LYS A 4 -7.63 -14.88 -23.68
C LYS A 4 -8.29 -14.35 -22.42
N GLN A 5 -9.49 -14.82 -22.09
CA GLN A 5 -10.09 -14.59 -20.77
C GLN A 5 -9.12 -15.17 -19.75
N MET A 6 -8.27 -14.31 -19.20
CA MET A 6 -7.43 -14.70 -18.07
C MET A 6 -8.39 -15.04 -16.93
N ASN A 7 -8.13 -16.15 -16.27
CA ASN A 7 -8.91 -16.59 -15.10
C ASN A 7 -8.53 -15.70 -13.89
N LEU A 8 -8.67 -14.39 -14.08
CA LEU A 8 -8.31 -13.36 -13.12
C LEU A 8 -9.43 -13.21 -12.08
N ARG A 9 -9.05 -13.17 -10.81
CA ARG A 9 -9.94 -12.80 -9.72
C ARG A 9 -9.34 -11.64 -8.93
N ALA A 10 -10.11 -10.56 -8.83
CA ALA A 10 -9.69 -9.36 -8.13
C ALA A 10 -10.18 -9.36 -6.66
N TYR A 11 -9.34 -8.89 -5.78
CA TYR A 11 -9.65 -8.69 -4.37
C TYR A 11 -9.31 -7.25 -3.98
N GLY A 12 -10.20 -6.61 -3.25
CA GLY A 12 -10.00 -5.23 -2.82
C GLY A 12 -10.57 -4.96 -1.44
N VAL A 13 -9.91 -4.04 -0.74
CA VAL A 13 -10.38 -3.50 0.54
C VAL A 13 -10.48 -2.00 0.40
N GLU A 14 -11.63 -1.44 0.73
CA GLU A 14 -11.89 -0.02 0.60
C GLU A 14 -12.62 0.51 1.85
N LYS A 15 -12.13 1.62 2.37
CA LYS A 15 -12.65 2.23 3.59
C LYS A 15 -13.99 2.94 3.40
N THR A 16 -14.28 3.43 2.20
CA THR A 16 -15.46 4.27 1.90
C THR A 16 -16.53 3.47 1.19
N GLY A 17 -17.74 3.40 1.76
CA GLY A 17 -18.83 2.61 1.20
C GLY A 17 -19.26 3.04 -0.22
N ALA A 18 -19.19 4.33 -0.55
CA ALA A 18 -19.46 4.81 -1.91
C ALA A 18 -18.42 4.27 -2.91
N THR A 19 -17.14 4.31 -2.55
CA THR A 19 -16.04 3.81 -3.37
C THR A 19 -16.10 2.28 -3.52
N VAL A 20 -16.53 1.55 -2.48
CA VAL A 20 -16.81 0.10 -2.60
C VAL A 20 -17.83 -0.18 -3.71
N ARG A 21 -18.90 0.60 -3.79
CA ARG A 21 -19.91 0.45 -4.85
C ARG A 21 -19.34 0.73 -6.23
N LEU A 22 -18.57 1.81 -6.38
CA LEU A 22 -17.90 2.15 -7.62
C LEU A 22 -16.91 1.05 -8.07
N ALA A 23 -16.12 0.53 -7.14
CA ALA A 23 -15.18 -0.55 -7.43
C ALA A 23 -15.92 -1.82 -7.91
N LYS A 24 -17.02 -2.20 -7.26
CA LYS A 24 -17.85 -3.33 -7.69
C LYS A 24 -18.47 -3.10 -9.08
N MET A 25 -18.97 -1.90 -9.36
CA MET A 25 -19.48 -1.55 -10.69
C MET A 25 -18.37 -1.65 -11.74
N ASN A 26 -17.18 -1.18 -11.43
CA ASN A 26 -16.03 -1.25 -12.34
C ASN A 26 -15.64 -2.70 -12.66
N LEU A 27 -15.62 -3.59 -11.67
CA LEU A 27 -15.40 -5.02 -11.90
C LEU A 27 -16.44 -5.61 -12.87
N VAL A 28 -17.72 -5.29 -12.67
CA VAL A 28 -18.81 -5.78 -13.54
C VAL A 28 -18.67 -5.25 -14.97
N LEU A 29 -18.43 -3.95 -15.14
CA LEU A 29 -18.28 -3.31 -16.45
C LEU A 29 -17.10 -3.88 -17.26
N ASN A 30 -16.04 -4.29 -16.57
CA ASN A 30 -14.86 -4.88 -17.20
C ASN A 30 -14.89 -6.41 -17.24
N ASN A 31 -16.02 -7.05 -16.86
CA ASN A 31 -16.16 -8.50 -16.80
C ASN A 31 -15.07 -9.19 -15.97
N VAL A 32 -14.65 -8.56 -14.86
CA VAL A 32 -13.66 -9.09 -13.92
C VAL A 32 -14.36 -9.69 -12.71
N ARG A 33 -14.08 -10.96 -12.43
CA ARG A 33 -14.55 -11.61 -11.19
C ARG A 33 -13.78 -11.03 -10.01
N GLY A 34 -14.49 -10.67 -8.93
CA GLY A 34 -13.79 -10.12 -7.77
C GLY A 34 -14.68 -9.85 -6.57
N THR A 35 -14.05 -9.55 -5.47
CA THR A 35 -14.72 -9.22 -4.21
C THR A 35 -14.09 -7.97 -3.61
N ILE A 36 -14.92 -6.97 -3.30
CA ILE A 36 -14.49 -5.74 -2.61
C ILE A 36 -15.15 -5.72 -1.24
N ILE A 37 -14.34 -5.64 -0.19
CA ILE A 37 -14.78 -5.59 1.20
C ILE A 37 -14.67 -4.17 1.73
N HIS A 38 -15.71 -3.74 2.44
CA HIS A 38 -15.75 -2.45 3.13
C HIS A 38 -14.99 -2.58 4.46
N ALA A 39 -13.76 -2.10 4.52
CA ALA A 39 -12.93 -2.10 5.72
C ALA A 39 -11.78 -1.09 5.59
N ASN A 40 -11.14 -0.77 6.72
CA ASN A 40 -9.89 -0.01 6.74
C ASN A 40 -8.71 -1.00 6.66
N SER A 41 -7.96 -0.96 5.55
CA SER A 41 -6.84 -1.86 5.26
C SER A 41 -5.71 -1.78 6.28
N TYR A 42 -5.54 -0.66 6.97
CA TYR A 42 -4.52 -0.57 8.04
C TYR A 42 -4.84 -1.51 9.22
N TYR A 43 -6.12 -1.70 9.53
CA TYR A 43 -6.53 -2.41 10.74
C TYR A 43 -7.17 -3.78 10.48
N ARG A 44 -7.53 -4.05 9.23
CA ARG A 44 -8.21 -5.30 8.87
C ARG A 44 -7.65 -5.88 7.58
N ASP A 45 -7.33 -7.16 7.65
CA ASP A 45 -6.93 -7.97 6.49
C ASP A 45 -7.94 -9.11 6.28
N PRO A 46 -9.02 -8.86 5.51
CA PRO A 46 -10.09 -9.84 5.33
C PRO A 46 -9.73 -10.98 4.38
N TYR A 47 -8.56 -10.93 3.75
CA TYR A 47 -8.13 -11.91 2.76
C TYR A 47 -6.89 -12.70 3.17
N ASP A 48 -6.39 -12.47 4.39
CA ASP A 48 -5.13 -13.07 4.84
C ASP A 48 -4.04 -12.89 3.77
N SER A 49 -3.77 -11.62 3.46
CA SER A 49 -3.08 -11.22 2.24
C SER A 49 -1.61 -11.62 2.19
N PHE A 50 -0.98 -11.94 3.32
CA PHE A 50 0.45 -12.21 3.39
C PHE A 50 0.87 -13.40 2.52
N GLY A 51 1.69 -13.16 1.48
CA GLY A 51 2.22 -14.19 0.57
C GLY A 51 1.19 -14.80 -0.39
N ASN A 52 0.00 -14.23 -0.55
CA ASN A 52 -1.12 -14.89 -1.21
C ASN A 52 -1.46 -14.39 -2.62
N PHE A 53 -0.84 -13.32 -3.11
CA PHE A 53 -1.24 -12.70 -4.37
C PHE A 53 -0.18 -12.81 -5.46
N ASP A 54 -0.63 -13.14 -6.67
CA ASP A 54 0.20 -13.14 -7.87
C ASP A 54 0.49 -11.72 -8.37
N TYR A 55 -0.48 -10.81 -8.22
CA TYR A 55 -0.37 -9.42 -8.68
C TYR A 55 -0.96 -8.46 -7.68
N VAL A 56 -0.25 -7.35 -7.45
CA VAL A 56 -0.73 -6.21 -6.69
C VAL A 56 -0.62 -4.95 -7.53
N MET A 57 -1.72 -4.22 -7.66
CA MET A 57 -1.73 -2.90 -8.30
C MET A 57 -2.43 -1.91 -7.38
N ALA A 58 -1.78 -0.80 -7.07
CA ALA A 58 -2.36 0.18 -6.18
C ALA A 58 -1.88 1.61 -6.45
N ASN A 59 -2.79 2.54 -6.22
CA ASN A 59 -2.52 3.95 -6.03
C ASN A 59 -3.12 4.35 -4.69
N PRO A 60 -2.45 4.05 -3.57
CA PRO A 60 -2.98 4.33 -2.24
C PRO A 60 -2.98 5.83 -1.95
N PRO A 61 -3.77 6.28 -0.96
CA PRO A 61 -3.71 7.67 -0.53
C PRO A 61 -2.31 8.00 0.04
N PHE A 62 -1.75 9.14 -0.40
CA PHE A 62 -0.41 9.58 0.00
C PHE A 62 -0.43 10.28 1.35
N ASN A 63 0.65 10.12 2.10
CA ASN A 63 0.93 10.87 3.32
C ASN A 63 -0.19 10.78 4.38
N VAL A 64 -0.81 9.63 4.52
CA VAL A 64 -1.83 9.40 5.57
C VAL A 64 -1.18 9.48 6.93
N ASP A 65 -1.76 10.29 7.81
CA ASP A 65 -1.37 10.41 9.22
C ASP A 65 -2.37 9.70 10.15
N GLY A 66 -2.07 9.70 11.45
CA GLY A 66 -2.99 9.22 12.48
C GLY A 66 -3.20 7.71 12.52
N VAL A 67 -2.40 6.91 11.82
CA VAL A 67 -2.47 5.44 11.93
C VAL A 67 -1.88 5.02 13.28
N GLU A 68 -2.67 4.32 14.09
CA GLU A 68 -2.29 3.88 15.43
C GLU A 68 -1.16 2.84 15.38
N LEU A 69 0.00 3.17 15.96
CA LEU A 69 1.17 2.30 15.91
C LEU A 69 0.92 0.94 16.57
N ASP A 70 0.25 0.92 17.70
CA ASP A 70 -0.03 -0.32 18.45
C ASP A 70 -0.88 -1.32 17.67
N GLN A 71 -1.68 -0.85 16.72
CA GLN A 71 -2.52 -1.71 15.90
C GLN A 71 -1.80 -2.30 14.67
N VAL A 72 -0.66 -1.74 14.28
CA VAL A 72 0.05 -2.16 13.07
C VAL A 72 1.43 -2.77 13.34
N LYS A 73 2.09 -2.41 14.44
CA LYS A 73 3.49 -2.78 14.71
C LYS A 73 3.77 -4.28 14.77
N ASP A 74 2.80 -5.08 15.21
CA ASP A 74 2.96 -6.53 15.40
C ASP A 74 2.37 -7.34 14.24
N GLN A 75 1.79 -6.69 13.23
CA GLN A 75 1.26 -7.38 12.06
C GLN A 75 2.37 -7.71 11.06
N PRO A 76 2.56 -8.99 10.67
CA PRO A 76 3.63 -9.40 9.74
C PRO A 76 3.64 -8.60 8.43
N ARG A 77 2.47 -8.29 7.88
CA ARG A 77 2.34 -7.51 6.64
C ARG A 77 2.91 -6.09 6.72
N PHE A 78 3.10 -5.53 7.90
CA PHE A 78 3.74 -4.23 8.11
C PHE A 78 5.13 -4.33 8.71
N ASN A 79 5.40 -5.36 9.51
CA ASN A 79 6.60 -5.45 10.33
C ASN A 79 7.75 -6.21 9.66
N THR A 80 7.52 -6.93 8.57
CA THR A 80 8.57 -7.71 7.88
C THR A 80 9.79 -6.86 7.53
N TYR A 81 9.57 -5.65 7.01
CA TYR A 81 10.67 -4.71 6.72
C TYR A 81 10.82 -3.62 7.79
N GLY A 82 9.90 -3.57 8.76
CA GLY A 82 9.84 -2.60 9.83
C GLY A 82 8.69 -1.60 9.66
N VAL A 83 8.27 -1.03 10.78
CA VAL A 83 7.17 -0.04 10.83
C VAL A 83 7.73 1.36 11.02
N PRO A 84 7.26 2.38 10.29
CA PRO A 84 7.68 3.77 10.49
C PRO A 84 7.47 4.22 11.93
N GLN A 85 8.47 4.86 12.53
CA GLN A 85 8.41 5.31 13.90
C GLN A 85 8.84 6.78 14.01
N ASN A 86 8.22 7.51 14.92
CA ASN A 86 8.63 8.86 15.27
C ASN A 86 9.93 8.82 16.10
N LYS A 87 10.87 9.73 15.83
CA LYS A 87 12.12 9.88 16.61
C LYS A 87 11.86 10.26 18.06
N THR A 88 10.78 10.97 18.33
CA THR A 88 10.46 11.49 19.66
C THR A 88 9.13 10.91 20.10
N LYS A 89 9.11 10.16 21.20
CA LYS A 89 7.87 9.74 21.82
C LYS A 89 7.13 10.98 22.31
N ASN A 90 5.91 11.18 21.81
CA ASN A 90 5.04 12.23 22.35
C ASN A 90 4.76 11.94 23.83
N LYS A 91 5.27 12.81 24.71
CA LYS A 91 5.15 12.66 26.16
C LYS A 91 3.78 13.04 26.73
N LYS A 92 2.75 13.18 25.94
CA LYS A 92 1.39 13.32 26.46
C LYS A 92 0.91 11.96 26.95
N LYS A 93 0.69 11.83 28.24
CA LYS A 93 0.41 10.58 28.96
C LYS A 93 -0.77 9.76 28.42
N ASP A 94 -1.67 10.37 27.66
CA ASP A 94 -2.91 9.77 27.15
C ASP A 94 -3.06 9.80 25.62
N ALA A 95 -2.02 10.22 24.87
CA ALA A 95 -2.10 10.26 23.43
C ALA A 95 -1.64 8.93 22.82
N LYS A 96 -2.49 8.29 22.02
CA LYS A 96 -2.12 7.10 21.25
C LYS A 96 -0.93 7.43 20.34
N GLU A 97 0.07 6.58 20.36
CA GLU A 97 1.22 6.70 19.47
C GLU A 97 0.79 6.36 18.04
N THR A 98 1.17 7.20 17.10
CA THR A 98 0.85 7.02 15.67
C THR A 98 2.12 6.92 14.85
N VAL A 99 2.04 6.25 13.69
CA VAL A 99 3.12 6.30 12.72
C VAL A 99 3.25 7.71 12.14
N PRO A 100 4.46 8.16 11.79
CA PRO A 100 4.67 9.51 11.25
C PRO A 100 3.97 9.70 9.89
N ASN A 101 3.89 8.61 9.11
CA ASN A 101 3.35 8.63 7.76
C ASN A 101 2.99 7.20 7.31
N GLY A 102 1.88 7.05 6.62
CA GLY A 102 1.37 5.75 6.16
C GLY A 102 1.99 5.22 4.86
N ASN A 103 2.85 5.95 4.17
CA ASN A 103 3.39 5.53 2.87
C ASN A 103 4.09 4.17 2.94
N TYR A 104 4.97 3.98 3.92
CA TYR A 104 5.69 2.72 4.07
C TYR A 104 4.85 1.58 4.65
N LEU A 105 3.72 1.86 5.29
CA LEU A 105 2.74 0.82 5.60
C LEU A 105 2.12 0.25 4.32
N TRP A 106 1.79 1.11 3.34
CA TRP A 106 1.30 0.67 2.03
C TRP A 106 2.35 -0.15 1.28
N ILE A 107 3.59 0.35 1.19
CA ILE A 107 4.67 -0.35 0.50
C ILE A 107 4.90 -1.73 1.12
N ASN A 108 4.98 -1.82 2.45
CA ASN A 108 5.15 -3.08 3.16
C ASN A 108 3.98 -4.04 2.91
N GLN A 109 2.74 -3.57 3.06
CA GLN A 109 1.57 -4.39 2.84
C GLN A 109 1.54 -4.99 1.43
N PHE A 110 1.89 -4.21 0.42
CA PHE A 110 1.86 -4.68 -0.95
C PHE A 110 3.05 -5.57 -1.29
N ALA A 111 4.23 -5.27 -0.76
CA ALA A 111 5.40 -6.13 -0.90
C ALA A 111 5.17 -7.51 -0.26
N THR A 112 4.64 -7.53 0.96
CA THR A 112 4.40 -8.77 1.70
C THR A 112 3.18 -9.56 1.23
N ALA A 113 2.28 -8.94 0.46
CA ALA A 113 1.14 -9.63 -0.12
C ALA A 113 1.52 -10.52 -1.32
N LEU A 114 2.67 -10.31 -1.94
CA LEU A 114 3.13 -11.09 -3.07
C LEU A 114 3.53 -12.51 -2.66
N ASN A 115 3.15 -13.48 -3.46
CA ASN A 115 3.74 -14.81 -3.42
C ASN A 115 5.15 -14.80 -4.08
N ASP A 116 5.85 -15.93 -4.05
CA ASP A 116 7.25 -16.04 -4.49
C ASP A 116 7.49 -15.62 -5.95
N THR A 117 6.48 -15.69 -6.80
CA THR A 117 6.55 -15.30 -8.22
C THR A 117 5.76 -14.05 -8.56
N GLY A 118 5.16 -13.44 -7.54
CA GLY A 118 4.27 -12.30 -7.67
C GLY A 118 4.94 -11.03 -8.21
N ARG A 119 4.13 -10.11 -8.71
CA ARG A 119 4.55 -8.79 -9.20
C ARG A 119 3.66 -7.70 -8.66
N ALA A 120 4.27 -6.58 -8.28
CA ALA A 120 3.53 -5.39 -7.85
C ALA A 120 3.87 -4.18 -8.73
N ALA A 121 2.89 -3.29 -8.87
CA ALA A 121 3.09 -1.96 -9.45
C ALA A 121 2.34 -0.94 -8.58
N LEU A 122 3.07 -0.04 -7.97
CA LEU A 122 2.55 0.92 -7.01
C LEU A 122 2.84 2.35 -7.47
N VAL A 123 1.83 3.21 -7.36
CA VAL A 123 2.03 4.66 -7.49
C VAL A 123 2.19 5.23 -6.08
N MET A 124 3.34 5.81 -5.78
CA MET A 124 3.63 6.39 -4.47
C MET A 124 4.02 7.85 -4.58
N ALA A 125 3.83 8.60 -3.50
CA ALA A 125 4.37 9.96 -3.43
C ALA A 125 5.89 9.94 -3.62
N ASN A 126 6.43 10.91 -4.36
CA ASN A 126 7.88 11.01 -4.58
C ASN A 126 8.66 11.11 -3.27
N SER A 127 8.06 11.75 -2.25
CA SER A 127 8.63 11.82 -0.89
C SER A 127 8.89 10.47 -0.24
N ALA A 128 8.25 9.39 -0.67
CA ALA A 128 8.58 8.06 -0.18
C ALA A 128 9.95 7.56 -0.69
N SER A 129 10.38 8.03 -1.87
CA SER A 129 11.64 7.61 -2.48
C SER A 129 12.88 8.20 -1.80
N ASP A 130 12.75 9.36 -1.14
CA ASP A 130 13.84 10.07 -0.46
C ASP A 130 13.61 10.24 1.05
N ALA A 131 12.57 9.61 1.60
CA ALA A 131 12.25 9.66 3.03
C ALA A 131 13.46 9.28 3.91
N GLY A 132 13.63 10.03 4.98
CA GLY A 132 14.70 9.86 5.96
C GLY A 132 14.28 8.99 7.16
N ASN A 133 15.12 8.99 8.21
CA ASN A 133 14.83 8.33 9.50
C ASN A 133 14.46 6.84 9.38
N SER A 134 13.49 6.39 10.16
CA SER A 134 13.03 4.99 10.17
C SER A 134 12.51 4.51 8.80
N GLU A 135 11.99 5.39 7.99
CA GLU A 135 11.54 5.06 6.63
C GLU A 135 12.72 4.75 5.70
N LYS A 136 13.87 5.44 5.89
CA LYS A 136 15.12 5.10 5.20
C LYS A 136 15.57 3.67 5.52
N ASP A 137 15.50 3.28 6.79
CA ASP A 137 15.92 1.95 7.23
C ASP A 137 15.02 0.85 6.63
N ILE A 138 13.72 1.11 6.54
CA ILE A 138 12.78 0.21 5.88
C ILE A 138 13.10 0.10 4.37
N ARG A 139 13.37 1.22 3.71
CA ARG A 139 13.73 1.24 2.29
C ARG A 139 15.02 0.45 2.01
N ILE A 140 16.02 0.58 2.87
CA ILE A 140 17.26 -0.22 2.77
C ILE A 140 16.92 -1.71 2.78
N LYS A 141 16.13 -2.17 3.75
CA LYS A 141 15.73 -3.58 3.84
C LYS A 141 14.95 -4.07 2.61
N LEU A 142 14.05 -3.25 2.07
CA LEU A 142 13.30 -3.55 0.85
C LEU A 142 14.24 -3.70 -0.36
N ILE A 143 15.24 -2.83 -0.48
CA ILE A 143 16.24 -2.89 -1.56
C ILE A 143 17.14 -4.12 -1.39
N GLU A 144 17.66 -4.35 -0.20
CA GLU A 144 18.54 -5.48 0.12
C GLU A 144 17.85 -6.83 -0.03
N SER A 145 16.53 -6.89 0.20
CA SER A 145 15.74 -8.11 -0.05
C SER A 145 15.56 -8.44 -1.54
N GLY A 146 15.90 -7.51 -2.44
CA GLY A 146 15.76 -7.68 -3.88
C GLY A 146 14.32 -7.60 -4.39
N ILE A 147 13.34 -7.23 -3.56
CA ILE A 147 11.93 -7.17 -3.97
C ILE A 147 11.65 -5.98 -4.88
N ILE A 148 12.43 -4.89 -4.79
CA ILE A 148 12.33 -3.73 -5.66
C ILE A 148 13.11 -3.98 -6.93
N SER A 149 12.42 -4.17 -8.05
CA SER A 149 13.06 -4.40 -9.35
C SER A 149 13.29 -3.10 -10.12
N GLN A 150 12.42 -2.11 -9.97
CA GLN A 150 12.51 -0.85 -10.71
C GLN A 150 11.77 0.26 -9.98
N MET A 151 12.29 1.47 -10.09
CA MET A 151 11.64 2.71 -9.66
C MET A 151 11.67 3.72 -10.81
N VAL A 152 10.51 4.29 -11.14
CA VAL A 152 10.37 5.28 -12.22
C VAL A 152 9.73 6.54 -11.68
N THR A 153 10.47 7.64 -11.67
CA THR A 153 9.93 8.95 -11.29
C THR A 153 9.06 9.51 -12.42
N LEU A 154 7.84 9.89 -12.10
CA LEU A 154 6.91 10.53 -13.01
C LEU A 154 7.06 12.06 -12.92
N PRO A 155 6.87 12.79 -14.02
CA PRO A 155 6.88 14.25 -13.98
C PRO A 155 5.73 14.81 -13.13
N SER A 156 5.87 16.05 -12.68
CA SER A 156 4.80 16.78 -12.02
C SER A 156 3.59 16.94 -12.95
N ASN A 157 2.42 17.15 -12.36
CA ASN A 157 1.17 17.36 -13.11
C ASN A 157 0.69 16.17 -13.95
N MET A 158 1.09 14.95 -13.60
CA MET A 158 0.56 13.74 -14.24
C MET A 158 -0.91 13.47 -13.89
N PHE A 159 -1.39 13.99 -12.77
CA PHE A 159 -2.77 13.84 -12.32
C PHE A 159 -3.53 15.16 -12.51
N THR A 160 -4.78 15.08 -12.97
CA THR A 160 -5.60 16.25 -13.32
C THR A 160 -5.82 17.22 -12.15
N SER A 161 -5.85 16.71 -10.92
CA SER A 161 -6.18 17.50 -9.72
C SER A 161 -5.03 17.64 -8.73
N VAL A 162 -3.85 17.07 -9.01
CA VAL A 162 -2.71 17.03 -8.08
C VAL A 162 -1.42 17.33 -8.82
N THR A 163 -0.69 18.33 -8.35
CA THR A 163 0.61 18.75 -8.93
C THR A 163 1.81 17.97 -8.38
N LEU A 164 1.59 17.13 -7.36
CA LEU A 164 2.67 16.39 -6.69
C LEU A 164 3.31 15.37 -7.64
N PRO A 165 4.64 15.32 -7.71
CA PRO A 165 5.34 14.27 -8.43
C PRO A 165 5.13 12.92 -7.73
N ALA A 166 5.02 11.87 -8.52
CA ALA A 166 4.87 10.50 -8.05
C ALA A 166 5.99 9.60 -8.58
N THR A 167 6.18 8.47 -7.94
CA THR A 167 7.12 7.43 -8.36
C THR A 167 6.37 6.12 -8.50
N LEU A 168 6.61 5.41 -9.59
CA LEU A 168 6.23 4.00 -9.73
C LEU A 168 7.29 3.14 -9.06
N TRP A 169 6.82 2.22 -8.26
CA TRP A 169 7.61 1.20 -7.58
C TRP A 169 7.24 -0.18 -8.12
#